data_982ff94fd5c77beeefd222a157afc7a3
#
_entry.id   982ff94fd5c77beeefd222a157afc7a3
#
_cell.length_a   1.000
_cell.length_b   1.000
_cell.length_c   1.000
_cell.angle_alpha   90.00
_cell.angle_beta   90.00
_cell.angle_gamma   90.00
#
_symmetry.space_group_name_H-M   'P 1'
#
loop_
_entity.id
_entity.type
_entity.pdbx_description
1 polymer ?
#
loop_
_entity_poly.entity_id
_entity_poly.type
_entity_poly.pdbx_seq_one_letter_code
_entity_poly.pdbx_strand_id
1 'polypeptide(L)'
;MPFPRQVEIEVPLLAALVELGGEAKPRDVYPLVAARFPQLTLEEQEERLENFPSTRKWSNLVQWIRQRLVDLGQVDKPQHGIWRITDEGRARLARES
;
A
#
# COMPACT_ATOMS: atom_id res chain seq x y z
N MET A 1 -7.60 16.50 6.13
CA MET A 1 -6.85 15.89 5.03
C MET A 1 -7.63 14.71 4.48
N PRO A 2 -7.91 14.69 3.19
CA PRO A 2 -8.63 13.56 2.60
C PRO A 2 -7.84 12.26 2.60
N PHE A 3 -6.50 12.35 2.49
CA PHE A 3 -5.67 11.16 2.47
C PHE A 3 -5.17 10.81 3.87
N PRO A 4 -5.08 9.51 4.21
CA PRO A 4 -4.49 9.09 5.48
C PRO A 4 -3.00 9.44 5.53
N ARG A 5 -2.47 9.52 6.75
CA ARG A 5 -1.04 9.76 6.94
C ARG A 5 -0.26 8.53 6.51
N GLN A 6 0.99 8.73 6.08
CA GLN A 6 1.83 7.62 5.60
C GLN A 6 1.95 6.49 6.61
N VAL A 7 2.19 6.81 7.87
CA VAL A 7 2.35 5.81 8.91
C VAL A 7 1.08 4.96 9.09
N GLU A 8 -0.08 5.52 8.81
CA GLU A 8 -1.35 4.81 8.94
C GLU A 8 -1.56 3.79 7.82
N ILE A 9 -0.84 3.91 6.71
CA ILE A 9 -0.98 3.03 5.55
C ILE A 9 -0.10 1.78 5.67
N GLU A 10 0.96 1.83 6.49
CA GLU A 10 1.95 0.76 6.56
C GLU A 10 1.36 -0.59 6.92
N VAL A 11 0.65 -0.68 8.04
CA VAL A 11 0.06 -1.94 8.48
C VAL A 11 -1.08 -2.40 7.54
N PRO A 12 -1.98 -1.53 7.09
CA PRO A 12 -2.97 -1.93 6.09
C PRO A 12 -2.38 -2.49 4.80
N LEU A 13 -1.24 -1.96 4.34
CA LEU A 13 -0.57 -2.49 3.16
C LEU A 13 -0.07 -3.92 3.41
N LEU A 14 0.55 -4.16 4.57
CA LEU A 14 1.00 -5.50 4.95
C LEU A 14 -0.19 -6.47 5.03
N ALA A 15 -1.30 -6.02 5.64
CA ALA A 15 -2.50 -6.83 5.76
C ALA A 15 -3.09 -7.19 4.39
N ALA A 16 -3.09 -6.24 3.46
CA ALA A 16 -3.58 -6.48 2.10
C ALA A 16 -2.77 -7.56 1.40
N LEU A 17 -1.44 -7.54 1.57
CA LEU A 17 -0.59 -8.57 0.97
C LEU A 17 -0.88 -9.95 1.52
N VAL A 18 -1.11 -10.08 2.84
CA VAL A 18 -1.48 -11.36 3.44
C VAL A 18 -2.84 -11.82 2.90
N GLU A 19 -3.80 -10.92 2.82
CA GLU A 19 -5.13 -11.22 2.30
C GLU A 19 -5.08 -11.75 0.87
N LEU A 20 -4.13 -11.27 0.08
CA LEU A 20 -3.95 -11.70 -1.31
C LEU A 20 -3.03 -12.91 -1.47
N GLY A 21 -2.68 -13.58 -0.36
CA GLY A 21 -1.89 -14.80 -0.41
C GLY A 21 -0.41 -14.60 -0.15
N GLY A 22 0.01 -13.43 0.27
CA GLY A 22 1.41 -13.11 0.61
C GLY A 22 2.14 -12.32 -0.44
N GLU A 23 1.66 -12.35 -1.68
CA GLU A 23 2.23 -11.54 -2.76
C GLU A 23 1.13 -11.16 -3.74
N ALA A 24 1.28 -10.04 -4.43
CA ALA A 24 0.24 -9.53 -5.32
C ALA A 24 0.78 -8.46 -6.26
N LYS A 25 -0.01 -8.18 -7.28
CA LYS A 25 0.24 -7.04 -8.16
C LYS A 25 -0.25 -5.76 -7.47
N PRO A 26 0.43 -4.63 -7.70
CA PRO A 26 0.03 -3.36 -7.08
C PRO A 26 -1.45 -3.01 -7.28
N ARG A 27 -1.97 -3.23 -8.49
CA ARG A 27 -3.36 -2.90 -8.81
C ARG A 27 -4.38 -3.64 -7.94
N ASP A 28 -4.00 -4.81 -7.44
CA ASP A 28 -4.87 -5.60 -6.56
C ASP A 28 -4.75 -5.13 -5.11
N VAL A 29 -3.63 -4.50 -4.77
CA VAL A 29 -3.35 -4.00 -3.42
C VAL A 29 -4.08 -2.68 -3.16
N TYR A 30 -4.09 -1.77 -4.13
CA TYR A 30 -4.65 -0.43 -3.95
C TYR A 30 -6.08 -0.42 -3.40
N PRO A 31 -7.03 -1.18 -3.97
CA PRO A 31 -8.41 -1.13 -3.46
C PRO A 31 -8.55 -1.73 -2.07
N LEU A 32 -7.74 -2.74 -1.73
CA LEU A 32 -7.80 -3.34 -0.39
C LEU A 32 -7.27 -2.39 0.67
N VAL A 33 -6.22 -1.65 0.37
CA VAL A 33 -5.70 -0.64 1.29
C VAL A 33 -6.72 0.49 1.44
N ALA A 34 -7.29 0.96 0.32
CA ALA A 34 -8.29 2.01 0.35
C ALA A 34 -9.52 1.62 1.16
N ALA A 35 -9.90 0.34 1.15
CA ALA A 35 -11.05 -0.15 1.91
C ALA A 35 -10.88 0.00 3.42
N ARG A 36 -9.65 0.16 3.90
CA ARG A 36 -9.36 0.40 5.32
C ARG A 36 -9.57 1.86 5.72
N PHE A 37 -9.84 2.73 4.76
CA PHE A 37 -9.99 4.16 4.99
C PHE A 37 -11.32 4.62 4.39
N PRO A 38 -12.45 4.36 5.07
CA PRO A 38 -13.78 4.68 4.52
C PRO A 38 -13.99 6.16 4.24
N GLN A 39 -13.20 7.05 4.85
CA GLN A 39 -13.25 8.47 4.55
C GLN A 39 -12.62 8.82 3.18
N LEU A 40 -11.87 7.90 2.59
CA LEU A 40 -11.26 8.10 1.29
C LEU A 40 -12.28 7.75 0.20
N THR A 41 -12.78 8.77 -0.49
CA THR A 41 -13.80 8.58 -1.52
C THR A 41 -13.22 8.00 -2.81
N LEU A 42 -14.09 7.47 -3.67
CA LEU A 42 -13.67 6.99 -4.99
C LEU A 42 -13.08 8.13 -5.81
N GLU A 43 -13.66 9.33 -5.69
CA GLU A 43 -13.16 10.51 -6.38
C GLU A 43 -11.72 10.83 -5.95
N GLU A 44 -11.45 10.75 -4.64
CA GLU A 44 -10.11 10.99 -4.13
C GLU A 44 -9.12 9.91 -4.59
N GLN A 45 -9.56 8.66 -4.70
CA GLN A 45 -8.72 7.57 -5.21
C GLN A 45 -8.37 7.77 -6.69
N GLU A 46 -9.21 8.46 -7.44
CA GLU A 46 -8.99 8.76 -8.86
C GLU A 46 -8.23 10.07 -9.07
N GLU A 47 -8.06 10.89 -8.04
CA GLU A 47 -7.38 12.18 -8.14
C GLU A 47 -5.93 12.00 -8.62
N ARG A 48 -5.53 12.88 -9.54
CA ARG A 48 -4.22 12.78 -10.18
C ARG A 48 -3.28 13.86 -9.69
N LEU A 49 -1.98 13.58 -9.80
CA LEU A 49 -0.94 14.55 -9.45
C LEU A 49 -1.01 15.72 -10.44
N GLU A 50 -0.86 16.94 -9.91
CA GLU A 50 -0.93 18.16 -10.71
C GLU A 50 0.14 18.20 -11.81
N ASN A 51 1.38 17.85 -11.45
CA ASN A 51 2.51 17.88 -12.39
C ASN A 51 2.67 16.60 -13.21
N PHE A 52 1.95 15.53 -12.84
CA PHE A 52 2.03 14.24 -13.51
C PHE A 52 0.60 13.68 -13.64
N PRO A 53 -0.20 14.24 -14.58
CA PRO A 53 -1.62 13.88 -14.65
C PRO A 53 -1.91 12.44 -15.01
N SER A 54 -0.91 11.67 -15.44
CA SER A 54 -1.07 10.25 -15.67
C SER A 54 -0.95 9.42 -14.38
N THR A 55 -0.56 10.04 -13.27
CA THR A 55 -0.32 9.37 -12.00
C THR A 55 -1.38 9.74 -10.97
N ARG A 56 -2.07 8.74 -10.41
CA ARG A 56 -3.02 8.97 -9.34
C ARG A 56 -2.30 9.22 -8.04
N LYS A 57 -2.78 10.20 -7.26
CA LYS A 57 -2.19 10.54 -5.96
C LYS A 57 -2.22 9.35 -5.00
N TRP A 58 -3.34 8.61 -4.96
CA TRP A 58 -3.47 7.47 -4.07
C TRP A 58 -2.46 6.37 -4.40
N SER A 59 -2.37 5.98 -5.67
CA SER A 59 -1.43 4.95 -6.10
C SER A 59 0.01 5.37 -5.81
N ASN A 60 0.33 6.64 -6.07
CA ASN A 60 1.67 7.18 -5.81
C ASN A 60 2.00 7.12 -4.32
N LEU A 61 1.06 7.48 -3.47
CA LEU A 61 1.25 7.42 -2.02
C LEU A 61 1.50 5.99 -1.55
N VAL A 62 0.68 5.04 -2.01
CA VAL A 62 0.85 3.63 -1.64
C VAL A 62 2.20 3.09 -2.11
N GLN A 63 2.66 3.50 -3.31
CA GLN A 63 3.97 3.09 -3.81
C GLN A 63 5.11 3.62 -2.94
N TRP A 64 5.00 4.84 -2.43
CA TRP A 64 5.99 5.40 -1.51
C TRP A 64 6.03 4.60 -0.21
N ILE A 65 4.86 4.22 0.30
CA ILE A 65 4.79 3.39 1.52
C ILE A 65 5.40 2.02 1.26
N ARG A 66 5.10 1.42 0.11
CA ARG A 66 5.72 0.14 -0.27
C ARG A 66 7.24 0.27 -0.27
N GLN A 67 7.79 1.35 -0.84
CA GLN A 67 9.22 1.53 -0.86
C GLN A 67 9.79 1.66 0.55
N ARG A 68 9.10 2.39 1.43
CA ARG A 68 9.50 2.48 2.83
C ARG A 68 9.53 1.10 3.49
N LEU A 69 8.53 0.27 3.22
CA LEU A 69 8.48 -1.08 3.78
C LEU A 69 9.58 -1.98 3.21
N VAL A 70 9.95 -1.78 1.94
CA VAL A 70 11.08 -2.49 1.34
C VAL A 70 12.37 -2.11 2.05
N ASP A 71 12.57 -0.83 2.32
CA ASP A 71 13.75 -0.35 3.02
C ASP A 71 13.83 -0.89 4.45
N LEU A 72 12.68 -1.15 5.07
CA LEU A 72 12.61 -1.75 6.40
C LEU A 72 12.69 -3.28 6.39
N GLY A 73 12.78 -3.89 5.22
CA GLY A 73 12.85 -5.34 5.09
C GLY A 73 11.51 -6.06 5.29
N GLN A 74 10.40 -5.33 5.27
CA GLN A 74 9.07 -5.87 5.54
C GLN A 74 8.31 -6.25 4.27
N VAL A 75 8.71 -5.71 3.13
CA VAL A 75 8.16 -6.04 1.81
C VAL A 75 9.32 -6.29 0.87
N ASP A 76 9.13 -7.18 -0.08
CA ASP A 76 10.12 -7.53 -1.08
C ASP A 76 9.50 -7.37 -2.47
N LYS A 77 10.35 -7.20 -3.46
CA LYS A 77 9.95 -7.13 -4.86
C LYS A 77 10.66 -8.25 -5.62
N PRO A 78 10.14 -9.49 -5.53
CA PRO A 78 10.83 -10.65 -6.12
C PRO A 78 10.96 -10.55 -7.64
N GLN A 79 10.04 -9.82 -8.28
CA GLN A 79 10.13 -9.52 -9.70
C GLN A 79 9.35 -8.23 -9.98
N HIS A 80 9.58 -7.66 -11.14
CA HIS A 80 8.89 -6.43 -11.54
C HIS A 80 7.37 -6.63 -11.49
N GLY A 81 6.68 -5.69 -10.84
CA GLY A 81 5.23 -5.72 -10.76
C GLY A 81 4.63 -6.66 -9.72
N ILE A 82 5.46 -7.25 -8.86
CA ILE A 82 5.01 -8.10 -7.76
C ILE A 82 5.56 -7.56 -6.44
N TRP A 83 4.68 -7.41 -5.45
CA TRP A 83 5.05 -7.06 -4.08
C TRP A 83 4.79 -8.26 -3.19
N ARG A 84 5.73 -8.60 -2.33
CA ARG A 84 5.62 -9.75 -1.43
C ARG A 84 5.92 -9.34 0.00
N ILE A 85 5.08 -9.79 0.95
CA ILE A 85 5.36 -9.57 2.37
C ILE A 85 6.46 -10.53 2.81
N THR A 86 7.37 -10.05 3.66
CA THR A 86 8.45 -10.85 4.22
C THR A 86 8.06 -11.38 5.61
N ASP A 87 8.91 -12.23 6.19
CA ASP A 87 8.71 -12.69 7.57
C ASP A 87 8.72 -11.51 8.55
N GLU A 88 9.58 -10.53 8.31
CA GLU A 88 9.61 -9.29 9.09
C GLU A 88 8.29 -8.53 9.01
N GLY A 89 7.72 -8.46 7.80
CA GLY A 89 6.42 -7.82 7.60
C GLY A 89 5.30 -8.55 8.31
N ARG A 90 5.32 -9.88 8.26
CA ARG A 90 4.32 -10.70 8.96
C ARG A 90 4.42 -10.54 10.47
N ALA A 91 5.65 -10.48 10.99
CA ALA A 91 5.90 -10.28 12.42
C ALA A 91 5.37 -8.92 12.88
N ARG A 92 5.62 -7.88 12.10
CA ARG A 92 5.09 -6.55 12.42
C ARG A 92 3.57 -6.55 12.42
N LEU A 93 2.96 -7.15 11.39
CA LEU A 93 1.51 -7.21 11.29
C LEU A 93 0.90 -7.90 12.52
N ALA A 94 1.51 -9.00 12.95
CA ALA A 94 1.06 -9.74 14.13
C ALA A 94 1.16 -8.90 15.42
N ARG A 95 2.21 -8.07 15.54
CA ARG A 95 2.40 -7.20 16.71
C ARG A 95 1.41 -6.04 16.75
N GLU A 96 1.07 -5.49 15.59
CA GLU A 96 0.35 -4.21 15.52
C GLU A 96 -1.11 -4.34 15.08
N SER A 97 -1.56 -5.53 14.75
CA SER A 97 -2.96 -5.72 14.34
C SER A 97 -3.84 -6.31 15.43
#